data_cfe76a9f6d82a0eee8a1117b33028d0d
#
_entry.id   cfe76a9f6d82a0eee8a1117b33028d0d
#
_cell.length_a   1.000
_cell.length_b   1.000
_cell.length_c   1.000
_cell.angle_alpha   90.00
_cell.angle_beta   90.00
_cell.angle_gamma   90.00
#
_symmetry.space_group_name_H-M   'P 1'
#
loop_
_entity.id
_entity.type
_entity.pdbx_description
1 polymer ?
#
loop_
_entity_poly.entity_id
_entity_poly.type
_entity_poly.pdbx_seq_one_letter_code
_entity_poly.pdbx_strand_id
1 'polypeptide(L)'
;LDRRKLMVNCDILRTALYISIPIANNYFWLYTAMILVECITLFWSPAKDASVPNLVPREKLENANQVSLLAAYGTAPIAALIFTFLSLFTSAINAAFDISTTAVDIALYVNALSFAFAAFTIWGLHEIPKGASEKQSADSGILKSLNEGWKAVSGSKIIRGLIVGMVGAFIAAGAVIGLARTFVGDLGGGEAAYGVLFGAVFTGLAVGIAFGPRVFAQFSRRRLFGASLATSGF
;
A
#
# COMPACT_ATOMS: atom_id res chain seq x y z
N LEU A 1 -14.74 -18.51 0.15
CA LEU A 1 -14.79 -17.36 1.07
C LEU A 1 -15.53 -16.21 0.40
N ASP A 2 -16.44 -15.57 1.12
CA ASP A 2 -17.11 -14.36 0.66
C ASP A 2 -16.11 -13.19 0.68
N ARG A 3 -15.64 -12.80 -0.52
CA ARG A 3 -14.59 -11.77 -0.68
C ARG A 3 -15.00 -10.44 -0.06
N ARG A 4 -16.26 -10.06 -0.18
CA ARG A 4 -16.80 -8.83 0.40
C ARG A 4 -16.71 -8.86 1.92
N LYS A 5 -17.19 -9.94 2.55
CA LYS A 5 -17.11 -10.09 4.01
C LYS A 5 -15.67 -10.12 4.50
N LEU A 6 -14.78 -10.78 3.76
CA LEU A 6 -13.36 -10.80 4.10
C LEU A 6 -12.77 -9.40 4.09
N MET A 7 -13.00 -8.62 3.04
CA MET A 7 -12.49 -7.24 2.92
C MET A 7 -13.04 -6.34 4.02
N VAL A 8 -14.36 -6.40 4.28
CA VAL A 8 -15.01 -5.64 5.37
C VAL A 8 -14.42 -5.98 6.73
N ASN A 9 -14.28 -7.27 7.03
CA ASN A 9 -13.69 -7.70 8.32
C ASN A 9 -12.24 -7.24 8.46
N CYS A 10 -11.45 -7.30 7.38
CA CYS A 10 -10.09 -6.78 7.37
C CYS A 10 -10.05 -5.28 7.68
N ASP A 11 -10.93 -4.47 7.08
CA ASP A 11 -10.95 -3.03 7.29
C ASP A 11 -11.47 -2.66 8.69
N ILE A 12 -12.43 -3.42 9.25
CA ILE A 12 -12.86 -3.27 10.66
C ILE A 12 -11.71 -3.59 11.62
N LEU A 13 -10.96 -4.67 11.37
CA LEU A 13 -9.81 -5.03 12.21
C LEU A 13 -8.70 -3.97 12.13
N ARG A 14 -8.41 -3.42 10.94
CA ARG A 14 -7.46 -2.31 10.79
C ARG A 14 -7.94 -1.07 11.54
N THR A 15 -9.22 -0.72 11.44
CA THR A 15 -9.82 0.38 12.20
C THR A 15 -9.56 0.22 13.69
N ALA A 16 -9.84 -0.95 14.25
CA ALA A 16 -9.63 -1.24 15.67
C ALA A 16 -8.14 -1.14 16.06
N LEU A 17 -7.24 -1.69 15.24
CA LEU A 17 -5.79 -1.62 15.48
C LEU A 17 -5.29 -0.17 15.47
N TYR A 18 -5.66 0.63 14.47
CA TYR A 18 -5.23 2.03 14.40
C TYR A 18 -5.76 2.88 15.56
N ILE A 19 -6.99 2.64 16.03
CA ILE A 19 -7.53 3.30 17.23
C ILE A 19 -6.77 2.87 18.49
N SER A 20 -6.36 1.63 18.59
CA SER A 20 -5.68 1.10 19.78
C SER A 20 -4.26 1.64 19.98
N ILE A 21 -3.58 2.09 18.91
CA ILE A 21 -2.19 2.57 18.99
C ILE A 21 -2.05 3.80 19.90
N PRO A 22 -2.79 4.91 19.68
CA PRO A 22 -2.69 6.07 20.55
C PRO A 22 -3.15 5.77 21.98
N ILE A 23 -4.18 4.91 22.15
CA ILE A 23 -4.71 4.56 23.45
C ILE A 23 -3.68 3.77 24.29
N ALA A 24 -3.01 2.79 23.67
CA ALA A 24 -2.00 1.99 24.35
C ALA A 24 -0.72 2.79 24.66
N ASN A 25 -0.41 3.82 23.88
CA ASN A 25 0.76 4.71 24.00
C ASN A 25 2.06 3.95 24.34
N ASN A 26 2.31 2.86 23.65
CA ASN A 26 3.41 1.94 23.90
C ASN A 26 4.08 1.54 22.59
N TYR A 27 5.41 1.69 22.50
CA TYR A 27 6.20 1.35 21.31
C TYR A 27 6.10 -0.13 20.93
N PHE A 28 6.08 -1.04 21.91
CA PHE A 28 5.94 -2.46 21.62
C PHE A 28 4.58 -2.76 20.97
N TRP A 29 3.51 -2.11 21.47
CA TRP A 29 2.19 -2.24 20.85
C TRP A 29 2.13 -1.62 19.47
N LEU A 30 2.76 -0.47 19.26
CA LEU A 30 2.86 0.17 17.96
C LEU A 30 3.45 -0.80 16.91
N TYR A 31 4.62 -1.39 17.18
CA TYR A 31 5.24 -2.35 16.26
C TYR A 31 4.36 -3.59 16.04
N THR A 32 3.78 -4.13 17.10
CA THR A 32 2.89 -5.28 17.01
C THR A 32 1.66 -4.99 16.16
N ALA A 33 1.00 -3.86 16.40
CA ALA A 33 -0.17 -3.43 15.64
C ALA A 33 0.16 -3.21 14.17
N MET A 34 1.30 -2.60 13.85
CA MET A 34 1.75 -2.40 12.46
C MET A 34 1.99 -3.75 11.75
N ILE A 35 2.64 -4.71 12.42
CA ILE A 35 2.82 -6.07 11.85
C ILE A 35 1.45 -6.73 11.62
N LEU A 36 0.51 -6.61 12.55
CA LEU A 36 -0.83 -7.16 12.40
C LEU A 36 -1.59 -6.51 11.23
N VAL A 37 -1.47 -5.18 11.06
CA VAL A 37 -2.07 -4.46 9.92
C VAL A 37 -1.51 -4.99 8.60
N GLU A 38 -0.20 -5.21 8.50
CA GLU A 38 0.42 -5.80 7.31
C GLU A 38 -0.04 -7.25 7.07
N CYS A 39 -0.14 -8.06 8.12
CA CYS A 39 -0.70 -9.40 8.00
C CYS A 39 -2.14 -9.38 7.47
N ILE A 40 -2.98 -8.46 7.96
CA ILE A 40 -4.36 -8.28 7.47
C ILE A 40 -4.34 -7.85 5.99
N THR A 41 -3.38 -7.00 5.59
CA THR A 41 -3.21 -6.53 4.21
C THR A 41 -2.95 -7.69 3.24
N LEU A 42 -2.20 -8.71 3.67
CA LEU A 42 -1.94 -9.92 2.86
C LEU A 42 -3.21 -10.70 2.52
N PHE A 43 -4.24 -10.62 3.33
CA PHE A 43 -5.55 -11.24 3.03
C PHE A 43 -6.45 -10.31 2.22
N TRP A 44 -6.41 -9.02 2.51
CA TRP A 44 -7.25 -8.02 1.85
C TRP A 44 -6.88 -7.81 0.37
N SER A 45 -5.59 -7.68 0.07
CA SER A 45 -5.10 -7.36 -1.28
C SER A 45 -5.50 -8.41 -2.34
N PRO A 46 -5.32 -9.72 -2.12
CA PRO A 46 -5.76 -10.71 -3.10
C PRO A 46 -7.28 -10.72 -3.28
N ALA A 47 -8.05 -10.47 -2.21
CA ALA A 47 -9.50 -10.40 -2.30
C ALA A 47 -9.96 -9.21 -3.17
N LYS A 48 -9.33 -8.05 -3.00
CA LYS A 48 -9.55 -6.87 -3.84
C LYS A 48 -9.19 -7.16 -5.31
N ASP A 49 -7.97 -7.64 -5.56
CA ASP A 49 -7.47 -7.86 -6.92
C ASP A 49 -8.29 -8.90 -7.67
N ALA A 50 -8.76 -9.94 -6.98
CA ALA A 50 -9.66 -10.93 -7.55
C ALA A 50 -11.10 -10.42 -7.78
N SER A 51 -11.47 -9.29 -7.19
CA SER A 51 -12.79 -8.67 -7.37
C SER A 51 -12.82 -7.74 -8.59
N VAL A 52 -11.72 -7.10 -8.94
CA VAL A 52 -11.61 -6.12 -10.04
C VAL A 52 -12.09 -6.68 -11.38
N PRO A 53 -11.70 -7.91 -11.83
CA PRO A 53 -12.15 -8.44 -13.10
C PRO A 53 -13.66 -8.71 -13.20
N ASN A 54 -14.35 -8.76 -12.06
CA ASN A 54 -15.80 -8.97 -12.02
C ASN A 54 -16.58 -7.64 -12.03
N LEU A 55 -15.90 -6.53 -11.71
CA LEU A 55 -16.50 -5.20 -11.63
C LEU A 55 -16.26 -4.37 -12.90
N VAL A 56 -15.25 -4.76 -13.70
CA VAL A 56 -14.81 -3.96 -14.85
C VAL A 56 -14.73 -4.84 -16.09
N PRO A 57 -15.24 -4.37 -17.27
CA PRO A 57 -15.08 -5.07 -18.55
C PRO A 57 -13.62 -5.34 -18.87
N ARG A 58 -13.33 -6.43 -19.55
CA ARG A 58 -11.95 -6.88 -19.86
C ARG A 58 -11.12 -5.84 -20.59
N GLU A 59 -11.74 -5.04 -21.45
CA GLU A 59 -11.12 -3.96 -22.23
C GLU A 59 -10.64 -2.79 -21.34
N LYS A 60 -11.20 -2.65 -20.14
CA LYS A 60 -10.90 -1.60 -19.18
C LYS A 60 -10.05 -2.05 -18.00
N LEU A 61 -9.62 -3.33 -17.95
CA LEU A 61 -8.83 -3.87 -16.85
C LEU A 61 -7.48 -3.14 -16.67
N GLU A 62 -6.84 -2.76 -17.78
CA GLU A 62 -5.57 -2.00 -17.73
C GLU A 62 -5.78 -0.63 -17.07
N ASN A 63 -6.84 0.07 -17.44
CA ASN A 63 -7.21 1.36 -16.83
C ASN A 63 -7.57 1.20 -15.35
N ALA A 64 -8.32 0.16 -14.97
CA ALA A 64 -8.66 -0.12 -13.58
C ALA A 64 -7.42 -0.40 -12.74
N ASN A 65 -6.46 -1.15 -13.27
CA ASN A 65 -5.20 -1.41 -12.61
C ASN A 65 -4.35 -0.12 -12.46
N GLN A 66 -4.32 0.73 -13.49
CA GLN A 66 -3.65 2.02 -13.45
C GLN A 66 -4.26 2.93 -12.37
N VAL A 67 -5.59 3.01 -12.29
CA VAL A 67 -6.28 3.76 -11.23
C VAL A 67 -5.96 3.21 -9.84
N SER A 68 -5.91 1.87 -9.69
CA SER A 68 -5.52 1.23 -8.43
C SER A 68 -4.10 1.60 -8.00
N LEU A 69 -3.15 1.64 -8.94
CA LEU A 69 -1.77 2.06 -8.67
C LEU A 69 -1.68 3.54 -8.32
N LEU A 70 -2.41 4.41 -9.05
CA LEU A 70 -2.49 5.83 -8.73
C LEU A 70 -3.10 6.07 -7.36
N ALA A 71 -4.14 5.33 -6.99
CA ALA A 71 -4.74 5.42 -5.65
C ALA A 71 -3.76 4.95 -4.56
N ALA A 72 -2.97 3.90 -4.82
CA ALA A 72 -2.02 3.35 -3.86
C ALA A 72 -0.79 4.25 -3.64
N TYR A 73 -0.27 4.87 -4.69
CA TYR A 73 1.01 5.60 -4.64
C TYR A 73 0.90 7.08 -4.96
N GLY A 74 -0.04 7.47 -5.82
CA GLY A 74 -0.23 8.86 -6.25
C GLY A 74 -0.88 9.75 -5.17
N THR A 75 -1.47 9.17 -4.14
CA THR A 75 -2.06 9.90 -3.00
C THR A 75 -1.03 10.29 -1.93
N ALA A 76 0.19 9.77 -1.98
CA ALA A 76 1.22 10.04 -0.97
C ALA A 76 1.57 11.54 -0.81
N PRO A 77 1.71 12.36 -1.89
CA PRO A 77 1.90 13.80 -1.74
C PRO A 77 0.71 14.48 -1.05
N ILE A 78 -0.51 14.04 -1.35
CA ILE A 78 -1.73 14.57 -0.73
C ILE A 78 -1.75 14.21 0.75
N ALA A 79 -1.40 12.98 1.11
CA ALA A 79 -1.29 12.54 2.50
C ALA A 79 -0.26 13.36 3.29
N ALA A 80 0.88 13.70 2.68
CA ALA A 80 1.88 14.57 3.29
C ALA A 80 1.35 15.98 3.57
N LEU A 81 0.59 16.56 2.63
CA LEU A 81 -0.07 17.85 2.84
C LEU A 81 -1.11 17.78 3.95
N ILE A 82 -1.96 16.75 3.95
CA ILE A 82 -2.95 16.52 5.01
C ILE A 82 -2.25 16.43 6.37
N PHE A 83 -1.16 15.67 6.47
CA PHE A 83 -0.40 15.55 7.71
C PHE A 83 0.17 16.90 8.16
N THR A 84 0.67 17.73 7.24
CA THR A 84 1.14 19.09 7.56
C THR A 84 0.00 19.94 8.14
N PHE A 85 -1.17 19.93 7.52
CA PHE A 85 -2.36 20.63 8.05
C PHE A 85 -2.77 20.09 9.42
N LEU A 86 -2.78 18.78 9.61
CA LEU A 86 -3.08 18.16 10.91
C LEU A 86 -2.08 18.60 11.98
N SER A 87 -0.80 18.69 11.64
CA SER A 87 0.25 19.17 12.57
C SER A 87 0.01 20.61 13.01
N LEU A 88 -0.30 21.51 12.07
CA LEU A 88 -0.63 22.90 12.38
C LEU A 88 -1.93 23.00 13.21
N PHE A 89 -2.93 22.23 12.85
CA PHE A 89 -4.22 22.20 13.55
C PHE A 89 -4.07 21.68 14.99
N THR A 90 -3.28 20.62 15.17
CA THR A 90 -2.96 20.05 16.49
C THR A 90 -2.26 21.08 17.39
N SER A 91 -1.30 21.82 16.84
CA SER A 91 -0.61 22.87 17.59
C SER A 91 -1.57 23.96 18.06
N ALA A 92 -2.52 24.35 17.22
CA ALA A 92 -3.52 25.35 17.56
C ALA A 92 -4.51 24.84 18.62
N ILE A 93 -4.98 23.58 18.53
CA ILE A 93 -5.86 22.97 19.51
C ILE A 93 -5.17 22.80 20.86
N ASN A 94 -3.95 22.29 20.88
CA ASN A 94 -3.20 22.12 22.11
C ASN A 94 -2.97 23.44 22.84
N ALA A 95 -2.71 24.52 22.08
CA ALA A 95 -2.58 25.86 22.63
C ALA A 95 -3.90 26.42 23.18
N ALA A 96 -5.06 26.07 22.57
CA ALA A 96 -6.37 26.59 22.95
C ALA A 96 -7.01 25.83 24.11
N PHE A 97 -6.78 24.53 24.23
CA PHE A 97 -7.47 23.63 25.15
C PHE A 97 -6.57 22.95 26.18
N ASP A 98 -5.27 23.27 26.22
CA ASP A 98 -4.27 22.67 27.12
C ASP A 98 -4.26 21.13 27.06
N ILE A 99 -4.40 20.57 25.85
CA ILE A 99 -4.40 19.13 25.56
C ILE A 99 -3.03 18.74 25.01
N SER A 100 -2.50 17.60 25.43
CA SER A 100 -1.22 17.08 24.96
C SER A 100 -1.38 15.98 23.89
N THR A 101 -2.10 16.29 22.81
CA THR A 101 -2.30 15.35 21.69
C THR A 101 -1.22 15.57 20.63
N THR A 102 -0.69 14.51 20.03
CA THR A 102 0.27 14.61 18.94
C THR A 102 -0.42 14.62 17.57
N ALA A 103 0.23 15.24 16.59
CA ALA A 103 -0.27 15.20 15.20
C ALA A 103 -0.34 13.75 14.66
N VAL A 104 0.53 12.87 15.17
CA VAL A 104 0.55 11.45 14.82
C VAL A 104 -0.69 10.75 15.34
N ASP A 105 -1.13 11.04 16.57
CA ASP A 105 -2.34 10.44 17.16
C ASP A 105 -3.57 10.81 16.33
N ILE A 106 -3.69 12.08 15.96
CA ILE A 106 -4.80 12.54 15.12
C ILE A 106 -4.74 11.88 13.74
N ALA A 107 -3.55 11.78 13.14
CA ALA A 107 -3.38 11.11 11.86
C ALA A 107 -3.78 9.62 11.92
N LEU A 108 -3.46 8.92 13.02
CA LEU A 108 -3.86 7.53 13.24
C LEU A 108 -5.39 7.40 13.37
N TYR A 109 -6.06 8.32 14.08
CA TYR A 109 -7.52 8.33 14.16
C TYR A 109 -8.18 8.66 12.81
N VAL A 110 -7.65 9.62 12.05
CA VAL A 110 -8.14 9.92 10.68
C VAL A 110 -7.96 8.71 9.78
N ASN A 111 -6.82 8.00 9.88
CA ASN A 111 -6.59 6.78 9.12
C ASN A 111 -7.55 5.66 9.53
N ALA A 112 -7.80 5.48 10.84
CA ALA A 112 -8.80 4.54 11.34
C ALA A 112 -10.19 4.85 10.77
N LEU A 113 -10.59 6.13 10.76
CA LEU A 113 -11.86 6.56 10.20
C LEU A 113 -11.95 6.26 8.70
N SER A 114 -10.85 6.42 7.96
CA SER A 114 -10.80 6.10 6.53
C SER A 114 -11.03 4.60 6.28
N PHE A 115 -10.48 3.70 7.10
CA PHE A 115 -10.75 2.26 7.02
C PHE A 115 -12.19 1.92 7.41
N ALA A 116 -12.75 2.57 8.43
CA ALA A 116 -14.17 2.41 8.79
C ALA A 116 -15.08 2.82 7.63
N PHE A 117 -14.77 3.94 6.97
CA PHE A 117 -15.49 4.40 5.78
C PHE A 117 -15.34 3.43 4.60
N ALA A 118 -14.14 2.89 4.39
CA ALA A 118 -13.89 1.86 3.38
C ALA A 118 -14.72 0.60 3.65
N ALA A 119 -14.74 0.11 4.89
CA ALA A 119 -15.56 -1.03 5.30
C ALA A 119 -17.05 -0.80 5.03
N PHE A 120 -17.55 0.39 5.37
CA PHE A 120 -18.94 0.78 5.10
C PHE A 120 -19.26 0.82 3.61
N THR A 121 -18.36 1.39 2.81
CA THR A 121 -18.50 1.47 1.35
C THR A 121 -18.52 0.08 0.73
N ILE A 122 -17.57 -0.79 1.10
CA ILE A 122 -17.48 -2.17 0.59
C ILE A 122 -18.70 -2.99 1.02
N TRP A 123 -19.21 -2.77 2.21
CA TRP A 123 -20.44 -3.42 2.68
C TRP A 123 -21.63 -3.11 1.76
N GLY A 124 -21.73 -1.86 1.28
CA GLY A 124 -22.78 -1.42 0.35
C GLY A 124 -22.65 -2.00 -1.07
N LEU A 125 -21.47 -2.50 -1.47
CA LEU A 125 -21.22 -3.04 -2.81
C LEU A 125 -21.74 -4.48 -2.93
N HIS A 126 -22.98 -4.64 -3.39
CA HIS A 126 -23.61 -5.96 -3.60
C HIS A 126 -23.12 -6.66 -4.85
N GLU A 127 -22.46 -5.97 -5.74
CA GLU A 127 -21.95 -6.43 -7.04
C GLU A 127 -20.67 -7.26 -6.93
N ILE A 128 -20.01 -7.27 -5.77
CA ILE A 128 -18.85 -8.13 -5.53
C ILE A 128 -19.35 -9.56 -5.42
N PRO A 129 -19.06 -10.43 -6.41
CA PRO A 129 -19.59 -11.79 -6.39
C PRO A 129 -19.02 -12.54 -5.19
N LYS A 130 -19.89 -13.29 -4.52
CA LYS A 130 -19.44 -14.34 -3.60
C LYS A 130 -18.46 -15.19 -4.39
N GLY A 131 -17.21 -15.28 -3.92
CA GLY A 131 -16.21 -16.09 -4.59
C GLY A 131 -16.82 -17.41 -4.99
N ALA A 132 -16.68 -17.78 -6.26
CA ALA A 132 -17.14 -19.08 -6.72
C ALA A 132 -16.61 -20.09 -5.73
N SER A 133 -17.52 -20.86 -5.13
CA SER A 133 -17.16 -21.96 -4.26
C SER A 133 -16.51 -22.99 -5.17
N GLU A 134 -15.22 -22.82 -5.43
CA GLU A 134 -14.41 -23.91 -5.93
C GLU A 134 -14.44 -24.97 -4.84
N LYS A 135 -15.40 -25.90 -4.99
CA LYS A 135 -15.42 -27.15 -4.23
C LYS A 135 -14.10 -27.93 -4.36
N GLN A 136 -13.19 -27.46 -5.19
CA GLN A 136 -11.86 -28.03 -5.41
C GLN A 136 -10.78 -27.53 -4.44
N SER A 137 -10.97 -26.40 -3.73
CA SER A 137 -9.93 -25.87 -2.83
C SER A 137 -10.11 -26.27 -1.36
N ALA A 138 -11.20 -26.92 -1.01
CA ALA A 138 -11.43 -27.31 0.39
C ALA A 138 -10.59 -28.55 0.82
N ASP A 139 -10.08 -29.31 -0.13
CA ASP A 139 -9.33 -30.55 0.13
C ASP A 139 -7.79 -30.36 -0.03
N SER A 140 -7.35 -29.24 -0.57
CA SER A 140 -5.93 -28.90 -0.63
C SER A 140 -5.56 -28.01 0.55
N GLY A 141 -4.94 -28.60 1.57
CA GLY A 141 -4.41 -27.84 2.72
C GLY A 141 -3.54 -26.68 2.28
N ILE A 142 -3.51 -25.60 3.04
CA ILE A 142 -2.71 -24.37 2.79
C ILE A 142 -1.28 -24.71 2.35
N LEU A 143 -0.67 -25.72 2.97
CA LEU A 143 0.68 -26.21 2.64
C LEU A 143 0.78 -26.76 1.21
N LYS A 144 -0.27 -27.42 0.69
CA LYS A 144 -0.29 -27.94 -0.68
C LYS A 144 -0.37 -26.78 -1.67
N SER A 145 -1.25 -25.80 -1.41
CA SER A 145 -1.35 -24.60 -2.25
C SER A 145 -0.06 -23.78 -2.28
N LEU A 146 0.62 -23.65 -1.13
CA LEU A 146 1.94 -23.02 -1.05
C LEU A 146 2.99 -23.78 -1.85
N ASN A 147 3.00 -25.11 -1.77
CA ASN A 147 3.94 -25.94 -2.52
C ASN A 147 3.68 -25.90 -4.03
N GLU A 148 2.41 -25.87 -4.45
CA GLU A 148 2.04 -25.68 -5.85
C GLU A 148 2.45 -24.31 -6.37
N GLY A 149 2.24 -23.24 -5.58
CA GLY A 149 2.73 -21.90 -5.88
C GLY A 149 4.26 -21.87 -6.00
N TRP A 150 4.97 -22.49 -5.05
CA TRP A 150 6.43 -22.60 -5.09
C TRP A 150 6.93 -23.36 -6.31
N LYS A 151 6.28 -24.47 -6.68
CA LYS A 151 6.60 -25.23 -7.91
C LYS A 151 6.37 -24.40 -9.16
N ALA A 152 5.30 -23.62 -9.23
CA ALA A 152 5.04 -22.73 -10.36
C ALA A 152 6.11 -21.64 -10.50
N VAL A 153 6.54 -21.05 -9.40
CA VAL A 153 7.64 -20.06 -9.36
C VAL A 153 8.96 -20.71 -9.76
N SER A 154 9.28 -21.86 -9.18
CA SER A 154 10.56 -22.55 -9.44
C SER A 154 10.65 -23.13 -10.85
N GLY A 155 9.51 -23.49 -11.46
CA GLY A 155 9.43 -24.04 -12.81
C GLY A 155 9.62 -23.00 -13.92
N SER A 156 9.40 -21.72 -13.69
CA SER A 156 9.47 -20.67 -14.70
C SER A 156 10.64 -19.71 -14.47
N LYS A 157 11.62 -19.70 -15.39
CA LYS A 157 12.75 -18.75 -15.36
C LYS A 157 12.29 -17.29 -15.40
N ILE A 158 11.20 -17.00 -16.10
CA ILE A 158 10.66 -15.64 -16.23
C ILE A 158 10.09 -15.19 -14.88
N ILE A 159 9.25 -16.03 -14.25
CA ILE A 159 8.64 -15.70 -12.95
C ILE A 159 9.71 -15.51 -11.88
N ARG A 160 10.71 -16.39 -11.83
CA ARG A 160 11.84 -16.23 -10.91
C ARG A 160 12.60 -14.93 -11.14
N GLY A 161 12.91 -14.59 -12.39
CA GLY A 161 13.57 -13.33 -12.72
C GLY A 161 12.77 -12.10 -12.30
N LEU A 162 11.46 -12.12 -12.50
CA LEU A 162 10.58 -11.04 -12.04
C LEU A 162 10.56 -10.92 -10.51
N ILE A 163 10.43 -12.03 -9.79
CA ILE A 163 10.40 -12.01 -8.32
C ILE A 163 11.74 -11.51 -7.76
N VAL A 164 12.86 -12.02 -8.26
CA VAL A 164 14.20 -11.57 -7.82
C VAL A 164 14.40 -10.10 -8.12
N GLY A 165 13.98 -9.63 -9.30
CA GLY A 165 14.03 -8.20 -9.65
C GLY A 165 13.17 -7.34 -8.73
N MET A 166 11.94 -7.76 -8.43
CA MET A 166 11.05 -7.05 -7.50
C MET A 166 11.62 -7.03 -6.08
N VAL A 167 12.09 -8.16 -5.56
CA VAL A 167 12.71 -8.22 -4.22
C VAL A 167 13.93 -7.30 -4.17
N GLY A 168 14.80 -7.32 -5.18
CA GLY A 168 15.95 -6.42 -5.26
C GLY A 168 15.54 -4.94 -5.27
N ALA A 169 14.51 -4.58 -6.05
CA ALA A 169 13.98 -3.22 -6.10
C ALA A 169 13.39 -2.77 -4.74
N PHE A 170 12.65 -3.64 -4.05
CA PHE A 170 12.12 -3.33 -2.72
C PHE A 170 13.21 -3.20 -1.65
N ILE A 171 14.26 -4.03 -1.71
CA ILE A 171 15.43 -3.90 -0.80
C ILE A 171 16.11 -2.55 -1.04
N ALA A 172 16.36 -2.18 -2.30
CA ALA A 172 16.97 -0.90 -2.65
C ALA A 172 16.10 0.28 -2.20
N ALA A 173 14.80 0.23 -2.47
CA ALA A 173 13.84 1.26 -2.02
C ALA A 173 13.81 1.38 -0.49
N GLY A 174 13.80 0.26 0.23
CA GLY A 174 13.85 0.24 1.69
C GLY A 174 15.14 0.85 2.25
N ALA A 175 16.27 0.56 1.64
CA ALA A 175 17.56 1.16 2.00
C ALA A 175 17.57 2.67 1.77
N VAL A 176 17.08 3.14 0.61
CA VAL A 176 16.98 4.58 0.31
C VAL A 176 16.06 5.28 1.33
N ILE A 177 14.87 4.71 1.60
CA ILE A 177 13.92 5.27 2.57
C ILE A 177 14.53 5.31 3.97
N GLY A 178 15.19 4.23 4.41
CA GLY A 178 15.79 4.15 5.74
C GLY A 178 16.95 5.11 5.95
N LEU A 179 17.79 5.33 4.93
CA LEU A 179 18.97 6.19 5.00
C LEU A 179 18.70 7.64 4.63
N ALA A 180 17.59 7.93 3.95
CA ALA A 180 17.28 9.24 3.41
C ALA A 180 17.30 10.36 4.49
N ARG A 181 16.78 10.09 5.67
CA ARG A 181 16.74 11.06 6.76
C ARG A 181 18.13 11.39 7.28
N THR A 182 18.97 10.38 7.48
CA THR A 182 20.36 10.54 7.92
C THR A 182 21.16 11.29 6.85
N PHE A 183 21.06 10.87 5.60
CA PHE A 183 21.76 11.50 4.48
C PHE A 183 21.40 12.99 4.32
N VAL A 184 20.12 13.34 4.40
CA VAL A 184 19.69 14.73 4.33
C VAL A 184 20.19 15.53 5.53
N GLY A 185 20.25 14.92 6.73
CA GLY A 185 20.82 15.52 7.92
C GLY A 185 22.31 15.82 7.77
N ASP A 186 23.08 14.89 7.24
CA ASP A 186 24.52 15.02 6.98
C ASP A 186 24.83 16.14 5.95
N LEU A 187 23.91 16.40 5.03
CA LEU A 187 23.98 17.51 4.07
C LEU A 187 23.56 18.86 4.67
N GLY A 188 23.24 18.92 5.95
CA GLY A 188 22.74 20.13 6.63
C GLY A 188 21.27 20.45 6.32
N GLY A 189 20.55 19.54 5.70
CA GLY A 189 19.11 19.65 5.46
C GLY A 189 18.29 19.28 6.70
N GLY A 190 17.26 20.08 7.00
CA GLY A 190 16.32 19.76 8.08
C GLY A 190 15.14 18.88 7.58
N GLU A 191 14.10 18.78 8.42
CA GLU A 191 12.86 18.06 8.12
C GLU A 191 12.20 18.51 6.80
N ALA A 192 12.35 19.79 6.44
CA ALA A 192 11.85 20.33 5.18
C ALA A 192 12.54 19.71 3.96
N ALA A 193 13.87 19.56 4.00
CA ALA A 193 14.63 18.95 2.91
C ALA A 193 14.29 17.45 2.75
N TYR A 194 14.08 16.74 3.85
CA TYR A 194 13.57 15.37 3.83
C TYR A 194 12.18 15.30 3.18
N GLY A 195 11.28 16.22 3.53
CA GLY A 195 9.95 16.32 2.91
C GLY A 195 10.02 16.58 1.41
N VAL A 196 10.93 17.46 0.96
CA VAL A 196 11.15 17.73 -0.48
C VAL A 196 11.66 16.49 -1.20
N LEU A 197 12.60 15.75 -0.62
CA LEU A 197 13.13 14.52 -1.20
C LEU A 197 12.01 13.48 -1.41
N PHE A 198 11.20 13.24 -0.38
CA PHE A 198 10.06 12.32 -0.49
C PHE A 198 8.99 12.83 -1.46
N GLY A 199 8.68 14.12 -1.44
CA GLY A 199 7.79 14.76 -2.39
C GLY A 199 8.24 14.54 -3.83
N ALA A 200 9.53 14.67 -4.13
CA ALA A 200 10.11 14.44 -5.45
C ALA A 200 9.97 12.96 -5.87
N VAL A 201 10.30 12.02 -4.98
CA VAL A 201 10.19 10.57 -5.25
C VAL A 201 8.75 10.18 -5.58
N PHE A 202 7.79 10.57 -4.74
CA PHE A 202 6.38 10.21 -4.95
C PHE A 202 5.75 10.96 -6.14
N THR A 203 6.18 12.18 -6.42
CA THR A 203 5.75 12.91 -7.62
C THR A 203 6.26 12.20 -8.88
N GLY A 204 7.54 11.80 -8.90
CA GLY A 204 8.10 11.01 -9.99
C GLY A 204 7.35 9.70 -10.21
N LEU A 205 7.02 8.99 -9.12
CA LEU A 205 6.24 7.76 -9.17
C LEU A 205 4.82 8.01 -9.74
N ALA A 206 4.12 9.03 -9.26
CA ALA A 206 2.79 9.39 -9.74
C ALA A 206 2.80 9.74 -11.23
N VAL A 207 3.77 10.55 -11.68
CA VAL A 207 3.98 10.91 -13.09
C VAL A 207 4.28 9.66 -13.92
N GLY A 208 5.15 8.77 -13.43
CA GLY A 208 5.48 7.50 -14.08
C GLY A 208 4.26 6.61 -14.27
N ILE A 209 3.41 6.47 -13.25
CA ILE A 209 2.16 5.68 -13.32
C ILE A 209 1.16 6.33 -14.30
N ALA A 210 1.01 7.64 -14.26
CA ALA A 210 0.02 8.35 -15.08
C ALA A 210 0.37 8.35 -16.57
N PHE A 211 1.63 8.59 -16.89
CA PHE A 211 2.09 8.80 -18.28
C PHE A 211 2.85 7.62 -18.86
N GLY A 212 3.47 6.78 -18.01
CA GLY A 212 4.29 5.64 -18.45
C GLY A 212 3.61 4.72 -19.45
N PRO A 213 2.37 4.25 -19.23
CA PRO A 213 1.69 3.38 -20.19
C PRO A 213 1.52 4.03 -21.57
N ARG A 214 1.28 5.35 -21.64
CA ARG A 214 1.10 6.07 -22.91
C ARG A 214 2.43 6.28 -23.64
N VAL A 215 3.48 6.67 -22.92
CA VAL A 215 4.80 6.97 -23.50
C VAL A 215 5.50 5.71 -23.97
N PHE A 216 5.35 4.63 -23.21
CA PHE A 216 6.09 3.38 -23.45
C PHE A 216 5.26 2.28 -24.12
N ALA A 217 4.03 2.56 -24.57
CA ALA A 217 3.14 1.61 -25.21
C ALA A 217 3.76 0.84 -26.40
N GLN A 218 4.68 1.48 -27.13
CA GLN A 218 5.35 0.91 -28.31
C GLN A 218 6.56 0.03 -27.97
N PHE A 219 7.02 0.01 -26.71
CA PHE A 219 8.18 -0.79 -26.31
C PHE A 219 7.76 -2.13 -25.70
N SER A 220 8.62 -3.16 -25.87
CA SER A 220 8.35 -4.46 -25.25
C SER A 220 8.46 -4.36 -23.72
N ARG A 221 7.47 -4.87 -23.00
CA ARG A 221 7.40 -4.84 -21.53
C ARG A 221 8.67 -5.41 -20.86
N ARG A 222 9.28 -6.44 -21.47
CA ARG A 222 10.52 -7.05 -20.98
C ARG A 222 11.73 -6.09 -21.05
N ARG A 223 11.86 -5.35 -22.15
CA ARG A 223 12.96 -4.36 -22.31
C ARG A 223 12.79 -3.18 -21.37
N LEU A 224 11.55 -2.70 -21.22
CA LEU A 224 11.24 -1.62 -20.29
C LEU A 224 11.55 -1.98 -18.85
N PHE A 225 11.16 -3.19 -18.41
CA PHE A 225 11.45 -3.66 -17.06
C PHE A 225 12.95 -3.72 -16.78
N GLY A 226 13.73 -4.30 -17.70
CA GLY A 226 15.19 -4.35 -17.57
C GLY A 226 15.84 -2.97 -17.59
N ALA A 227 15.40 -2.08 -18.48
CA ALA A 227 15.91 -0.72 -18.57
C ALA A 227 15.57 0.12 -17.31
N SER A 228 14.35 0.01 -16.79
CA SER A 228 13.94 0.73 -15.58
C SER A 228 14.74 0.30 -14.35
N LEU A 229 15.00 -1.00 -14.20
CA LEU A 229 15.87 -1.50 -13.11
C LEU A 229 17.31 -1.01 -13.26
N ALA A 230 17.85 -1.01 -14.47
CA ALA A 230 19.21 -0.51 -14.70
C ALA A 230 19.33 0.99 -14.42
N THR A 231 18.35 1.80 -14.85
CA THR A 231 18.37 3.26 -14.63
C THR A 231 18.07 3.66 -13.19
N SER A 232 17.33 2.85 -12.43
CA SER A 232 17.07 3.14 -11.01
C SER A 232 18.23 2.76 -10.09
N GLY A 233 19.21 2.00 -10.59
CA GLY A 233 20.39 1.59 -9.83
C GLY A 233 21.61 2.52 -10.01
N PHE A 234 21.52 3.51 -10.87
CA PHE A 234 22.50 4.58 -11.06
C PHE A 234 22.00 5.88 -10.42
#